data_9dd8696fbcf5169ca840427c0640bff6
#
_entry.id   9dd8696fbcf5169ca840427c0640bff6
#
_cell.length_a   1.000
_cell.length_b   1.000
_cell.length_c   1.000
_cell.angle_alpha   90.00
_cell.angle_beta   90.00
_cell.angle_gamma   90.00
#
_symmetry.space_group_name_H-M   'P 1'
#
loop_
_entity.id
_entity.type
_entity.pdbx_description
1 polymer ?
#
loop_
_entity_poly.entity_id
_entity_poly.type
_entity_poly.pdbx_seq_one_letter_code
_entity_poly.pdbx_strand_id
1 'polypeptide(L)'
;MCVLLKDDEIKTINSREELQEYLNFRKAHDKWFISPINLMQVFTKSSGELINAFKKRAGSIISDIAIQDCVENGTNMFLKFHTEINGQDKKGVVPLRYTAIRSLLDRAKIGGFSLYNEEKDAGIDVLPLQEKANIVNKCLGLYTQRAKVLYRDEKISAIMSGQYAVLAEKDIVEAVEGCLKD
;
A
#
# COMPACT_ATOMS: atom_id res chain seq x y z
N MET A 1 3.04 -7.34 20.48
CA MET A 1 3.43 -8.20 19.34
C MET A 1 2.58 -7.76 18.16
N CYS A 2 3.18 -7.16 17.14
CA CYS A 2 2.43 -6.66 15.97
C CYS A 2 1.95 -7.88 15.18
N VAL A 3 0.64 -8.15 15.17
CA VAL A 3 0.07 -9.19 14.33
C VAL A 3 -0.03 -8.60 12.93
N LEU A 4 0.85 -9.04 12.02
CA LEU A 4 0.76 -8.72 10.60
C LEU A 4 -0.52 -9.37 10.05
N LEU A 5 -1.50 -8.56 9.68
CA LEU A 5 -2.67 -9.05 8.97
C LEU A 5 -2.26 -9.49 7.57
N LYS A 6 -2.62 -10.71 7.20
CA LYS A 6 -2.51 -11.19 5.82
C LYS A 6 -3.42 -10.37 4.91
N ASP A 7 -3.20 -10.37 3.60
CA ASP A 7 -3.96 -9.53 2.67
C ASP A 7 -5.47 -9.82 2.66
N ASP A 8 -5.85 -11.06 2.95
CA ASP A 8 -7.22 -11.57 3.00
C ASP A 8 -7.76 -11.76 4.44
N GLU A 9 -6.98 -11.41 5.45
CA GLU A 9 -7.37 -11.60 6.85
C GLU A 9 -8.36 -10.53 7.29
N ILE A 10 -9.54 -10.97 7.74
CA ILE A 10 -10.57 -10.13 8.33
C ILE A 10 -10.46 -10.23 9.85
N LYS A 11 -10.18 -9.11 10.50
CA LYS A 11 -10.22 -9.04 11.95
C LYS A 11 -11.66 -8.82 12.43
N THR A 12 -12.19 -9.78 13.18
CA THR A 12 -13.47 -9.62 13.86
C THR A 12 -13.25 -8.89 15.20
N ILE A 13 -14.05 -7.86 15.45
CA ILE A 13 -14.04 -7.07 16.68
C ILE A 13 -15.36 -7.32 17.38
N ASN A 14 -15.31 -7.82 18.62
CA ASN A 14 -16.49 -8.32 19.32
C ASN A 14 -16.95 -7.41 20.47
N SER A 15 -16.14 -6.42 20.85
CA SER A 15 -16.47 -5.48 21.91
C SER A 15 -16.05 -4.05 21.58
N ARG A 16 -16.59 -3.09 22.34
CA ARG A 16 -16.21 -1.68 22.22
C ARG A 16 -14.78 -1.44 22.68
N GLU A 17 -14.38 -2.13 23.74
CA GLU A 17 -13.03 -2.06 24.30
C GLU A 17 -12.00 -2.56 23.27
N GLU A 18 -12.27 -3.68 22.62
CA GLU A 18 -11.41 -4.24 21.57
C GLU A 18 -11.34 -3.29 20.34
N LEU A 19 -12.45 -2.66 19.98
CA LEU A 19 -12.47 -1.63 18.92
C LEU A 19 -11.57 -0.46 19.31
N GLN A 20 -11.69 0.04 20.54
CA GLN A 20 -10.92 1.18 21.00
C GLN A 20 -9.41 0.88 21.03
N GLU A 21 -9.02 -0.31 21.47
CA GLU A 21 -7.62 -0.77 21.44
C GLU A 21 -7.11 -0.84 20.00
N TYR A 22 -7.89 -1.42 19.09
CA TYR A 22 -7.55 -1.50 17.68
C TYR A 22 -7.36 -0.11 17.05
N LEU A 23 -8.27 0.82 17.28
CA LEU A 23 -8.21 2.18 16.75
C LEU A 23 -6.99 2.95 17.30
N ASN A 24 -6.68 2.79 18.60
CA ASN A 24 -5.49 3.38 19.20
C ASN A 24 -4.21 2.81 18.57
N PHE A 25 -4.18 1.49 18.39
CA PHE A 25 -3.06 0.83 17.71
C PHE A 25 -2.87 1.37 16.30
N ARG A 26 -3.94 1.49 15.49
CA ARG A 26 -3.89 2.02 14.12
C ARG A 26 -3.40 3.47 14.09
N LYS A 27 -3.92 4.33 14.95
CA LYS A 27 -3.49 5.73 15.04
C LYS A 27 -1.98 5.86 15.36
N ALA A 28 -1.44 4.95 16.17
CA ALA A 28 -0.03 4.96 16.55
C ALA A 28 0.91 4.37 15.48
N HIS A 29 0.45 3.40 14.68
CA HIS A 29 1.31 2.60 13.82
C HIS A 29 1.13 2.87 12.32
N ASP A 30 -0.02 3.39 11.88
CA ASP A 30 -0.23 3.78 10.49
C ASP A 30 0.63 5.00 10.16
N LYS A 31 1.34 4.92 9.05
CA LYS A 31 2.22 6.00 8.58
C LYS A 31 1.80 6.47 7.20
N TRP A 32 1.68 7.76 7.05
CA TRP A 32 1.40 8.40 5.78
C TRP A 32 2.64 9.07 5.24
N PHE A 33 2.99 8.75 4.00
CA PHE A 33 4.09 9.36 3.27
C PHE A 33 3.57 10.15 2.08
N ILE A 34 4.24 11.23 1.71
CA ILE A 34 3.96 11.98 0.50
C ILE A 34 5.04 11.65 -0.52
N SER A 35 4.63 11.21 -1.70
CA SER A 35 5.55 10.85 -2.78
C SER A 35 5.10 11.45 -4.12
N PRO A 36 6.02 11.97 -4.95
CA PRO A 36 5.73 12.29 -6.34
C PRO A 36 5.35 11.01 -7.10
N ILE A 37 4.26 11.05 -7.87
CA ILE A 37 3.75 9.88 -8.59
C ILE A 37 4.75 9.41 -9.65
N ASN A 38 5.37 10.32 -10.38
CA ASN A 38 6.37 10.02 -11.41
C ASN A 38 7.67 9.38 -10.90
N LEU A 39 7.88 9.41 -9.58
CA LEU A 39 9.01 8.73 -8.93
C LEU A 39 8.61 7.38 -8.30
N MET A 40 7.34 7.02 -8.41
CA MET A 40 6.86 5.69 -8.02
C MET A 40 7.21 4.66 -9.09
N GLN A 41 7.61 3.48 -8.65
CA GLN A 41 7.89 2.35 -9.54
C GLN A 41 7.39 1.05 -8.91
N VAL A 42 6.77 0.22 -9.71
CA VAL A 42 6.31 -1.12 -9.31
C VAL A 42 7.30 -2.17 -9.76
N PHE A 43 7.56 -3.13 -8.89
CA PHE A 43 8.42 -4.28 -9.17
C PHE A 43 7.70 -5.57 -8.78
N THR A 44 8.06 -6.66 -9.43
CA THR A 44 7.62 -8.02 -9.12
C THR A 44 8.75 -8.80 -8.46
N LYS A 45 8.47 -10.05 -8.04
CA LYS A 45 9.50 -10.96 -7.49
C LYS A 45 10.66 -11.20 -8.45
N SER A 46 10.41 -11.20 -9.76
CA SER A 46 11.47 -11.33 -10.78
C SER A 46 12.50 -10.19 -10.71
N SER A 47 12.18 -9.11 -10.05
CA SER A 47 13.07 -7.99 -9.74
C SER A 47 13.72 -8.08 -8.36
N GLY A 48 13.82 -9.27 -7.77
CA GLY A 48 14.22 -9.50 -6.38
C GLY A 48 15.59 -8.94 -6.00
N GLU A 49 16.57 -8.94 -6.91
CA GLU A 49 17.87 -8.32 -6.66
C GLU A 49 17.75 -6.81 -6.44
N LEU A 50 16.93 -6.13 -7.23
CA LEU A 50 16.67 -4.70 -7.09
C LEU A 50 15.92 -4.42 -5.78
N ILE A 51 14.93 -5.23 -5.44
CA ILE A 51 14.18 -5.13 -4.18
C ILE A 51 15.14 -5.26 -2.99
N ASN A 52 15.99 -6.27 -2.99
CA ASN A 52 16.98 -6.49 -1.93
C ASN A 52 18.00 -5.35 -1.83
N ALA A 53 18.45 -4.81 -2.96
CA ALA A 53 19.36 -3.68 -2.98
C ALA A 53 18.70 -2.42 -2.38
N PHE A 54 17.43 -2.16 -2.68
CA PHE A 54 16.68 -1.06 -2.08
C PHE A 54 16.40 -1.26 -0.59
N LYS A 55 16.06 -2.48 -0.19
CA LYS A 55 15.88 -2.84 1.21
C LYS A 55 17.13 -2.53 2.05
N LYS A 56 18.30 -2.93 1.57
CA LYS A 56 19.59 -2.67 2.24
C LYS A 56 19.92 -1.18 2.33
N ARG A 57 19.59 -0.38 1.28
CA ARG A 57 19.89 1.06 1.24
C ARG A 57 18.93 1.89 2.09
N ALA A 58 17.67 1.47 2.18
CA ALA A 58 16.63 2.24 2.89
C ALA A 58 16.66 2.06 4.42
N GLY A 59 17.51 1.16 4.96
CA GLY A 59 17.40 0.75 6.36
C GLY A 59 16.06 0.02 6.53
N SER A 60 16.07 -1.28 6.27
CA SER A 60 14.85 -2.08 6.14
C SER A 60 13.90 -1.91 7.32
N ILE A 61 12.73 -1.34 7.04
CA ILE A 61 11.57 -1.33 7.93
C ILE A 61 10.63 -2.50 7.65
N ILE A 62 11.04 -3.44 6.78
CA ILE A 62 10.21 -4.53 6.28
C ILE A 62 10.89 -5.84 6.66
N SER A 63 10.14 -6.75 7.28
CA SER A 63 10.59 -8.09 7.61
C SER A 63 10.62 -9.00 6.37
N ASP A 64 11.40 -10.06 6.45
CA ASP A 64 11.41 -11.10 5.42
C ASP A 64 10.06 -11.83 5.34
N ILE A 65 9.35 -11.92 6.47
CA ILE A 65 8.00 -12.48 6.57
C ILE A 65 7.02 -11.70 5.70
N ALA A 66 7.03 -10.35 5.78
CA ALA A 66 6.13 -9.53 4.96
C ALA A 66 6.43 -9.62 3.46
N ILE A 67 7.71 -9.81 3.08
CA ILE A 67 8.09 -10.03 1.69
C ILE A 67 7.60 -11.41 1.22
N GLN A 68 7.82 -12.45 2.01
CA GLN A 68 7.41 -13.81 1.67
C GLN A 68 5.88 -13.91 1.54
N ASP A 69 5.13 -13.32 2.48
CA ASP A 69 3.68 -13.29 2.43
C ASP A 69 3.15 -12.55 1.19
N CYS A 70 3.77 -11.42 0.79
CA CYS A 70 3.40 -10.71 -0.44
C CYS A 70 3.61 -11.56 -1.69
N VAL A 71 4.65 -12.39 -1.71
CA VAL A 71 5.00 -13.23 -2.85
C VAL A 71 4.12 -14.47 -2.95
N GLU A 72 3.83 -15.13 -1.82
CA GLU A 72 3.15 -16.42 -1.77
C GLU A 72 1.63 -16.28 -1.69
N ASN A 73 1.16 -15.30 -0.92
CA ASN A 73 -0.25 -15.13 -0.59
C ASN A 73 -0.83 -13.79 -1.05
N GLY A 74 0.01 -12.87 -1.52
CA GLY A 74 -0.37 -11.51 -1.86
C GLY A 74 -0.26 -11.20 -3.34
N THR A 75 0.01 -9.93 -3.64
CA THR A 75 0.02 -9.39 -5.00
C THR A 75 1.27 -9.75 -5.80
N ASN A 76 2.31 -10.22 -5.15
CA ASN A 76 3.67 -10.35 -5.70
C ASN A 76 4.20 -9.05 -6.35
N MET A 77 3.70 -7.89 -5.89
CA MET A 77 4.12 -6.57 -6.35
C MET A 77 4.68 -5.75 -5.19
N PHE A 78 5.69 -4.96 -5.49
CA PHE A 78 6.37 -4.06 -4.57
C PHE A 78 6.38 -2.65 -5.14
N LEU A 79 6.12 -1.65 -4.29
CA LEU A 79 6.21 -0.25 -4.65
C LEU A 79 7.52 0.34 -4.16
N LYS A 80 8.30 0.88 -5.08
CA LYS A 80 9.35 1.86 -4.76
C LYS A 80 8.73 3.24 -4.79
N PHE A 81 8.98 4.03 -3.76
CA PHE A 81 8.54 5.42 -3.69
C PHE A 81 9.62 6.30 -3.06
N HIS A 82 9.51 7.58 -3.31
CA HIS A 82 10.37 8.62 -2.73
C HIS A 82 9.54 9.42 -1.74
N THR A 83 10.11 9.73 -0.60
CA THR A 83 9.49 10.60 0.39
C THR A 83 10.54 11.47 1.05
N GLU A 84 10.13 12.64 1.48
CA GLU A 84 10.97 13.53 2.26
C GLU A 84 10.68 13.33 3.75
N ILE A 85 11.72 13.01 4.52
CA ILE A 85 11.65 12.88 5.97
C ILE A 85 12.73 13.78 6.56
N ASN A 86 12.33 14.77 7.35
CA ASN A 86 13.23 15.75 7.97
C ASN A 86 14.15 16.46 6.94
N GLY A 87 13.60 16.86 5.79
CA GLY A 87 14.36 17.53 4.73
C GLY A 87 15.28 16.60 3.92
N GLN A 88 15.25 15.30 4.15
CA GLN A 88 16.04 14.31 3.41
C GLN A 88 15.18 13.47 2.49
N ASP A 89 15.58 13.36 1.21
CA ASP A 89 14.96 12.40 0.29
C ASP A 89 15.28 10.98 0.72
N LYS A 90 14.24 10.20 1.02
CA LYS A 90 14.32 8.79 1.38
C LYS A 90 13.58 7.96 0.36
N LYS A 91 14.15 6.80 0.06
CA LYS A 91 13.60 5.82 -0.87
C LYS A 91 13.21 4.58 -0.09
N GLY A 92 11.98 4.11 -0.31
CA GLY A 92 11.49 2.86 0.24
C GLY A 92 11.05 1.90 -0.85
N VAL A 93 11.17 0.60 -0.58
CA VAL A 93 10.55 -0.46 -1.37
C VAL A 93 9.72 -1.30 -0.42
N VAL A 94 8.42 -1.36 -0.66
CA VAL A 94 7.44 -1.93 0.27
C VAL A 94 6.44 -2.80 -0.50
N PRO A 95 6.05 -3.98 0.04
CA PRO A 95 5.01 -4.81 -0.54
C PRO A 95 3.70 -4.03 -0.73
N LEU A 96 2.99 -4.31 -1.85
CA LEU A 96 1.67 -3.75 -2.13
C LEU A 96 0.58 -4.74 -1.70
N ARG A 97 -0.44 -4.26 -0.99
CA ARG A 97 -1.69 -4.99 -0.77
C ARG A 97 -2.59 -4.91 -2.00
N TYR A 98 -3.53 -5.85 -2.13
CA TYR A 98 -4.58 -5.81 -3.15
C TYR A 98 -5.37 -4.50 -3.14
N THR A 99 -5.70 -3.97 -1.96
CA THR A 99 -6.39 -2.69 -1.81
C THR A 99 -5.60 -1.51 -2.38
N ALA A 100 -4.27 -1.57 -2.29
CA ALA A 100 -3.40 -0.53 -2.81
C ALA A 100 -3.24 -0.58 -4.34
N ILE A 101 -3.34 -1.75 -4.95
CA ILE A 101 -3.24 -1.89 -6.42
C ILE A 101 -4.33 -1.11 -7.12
N ARG A 102 -5.59 -1.22 -6.68
CA ARG A 102 -6.69 -0.46 -7.26
C ARG A 102 -6.42 1.04 -7.23
N SER A 103 -6.04 1.55 -6.07
CA SER A 103 -5.74 2.97 -5.93
C SER A 103 -4.49 3.41 -6.70
N LEU A 104 -3.52 2.52 -6.89
CA LEU A 104 -2.35 2.76 -7.75
C LEU A 104 -2.74 2.88 -9.23
N LEU A 105 -3.57 1.96 -9.73
CA LEU A 105 -4.08 1.99 -11.10
C LEU A 105 -4.89 3.25 -11.37
N ASP A 106 -5.71 3.69 -10.40
CA ASP A 106 -6.43 4.96 -10.50
C ASP A 106 -5.47 6.16 -10.59
N ARG A 107 -4.34 6.13 -9.86
CA ARG A 107 -3.32 7.20 -9.97
C ARG A 107 -2.57 7.13 -11.30
N ALA A 108 -2.33 5.95 -11.83
CA ALA A 108 -1.74 5.75 -13.15
C ALA A 108 -2.71 6.04 -14.31
N LYS A 109 -4.00 6.35 -14.00
CA LYS A 109 -5.06 6.55 -14.99
C LYS A 109 -5.26 5.35 -15.93
N ILE A 110 -4.96 4.17 -15.44
CA ILE A 110 -5.27 2.92 -16.12
C ILE A 110 -6.72 2.58 -15.76
N GLY A 111 -7.59 2.66 -16.77
CA GLY A 111 -9.03 2.42 -16.57
C GLY A 111 -9.31 1.02 -16.06
N GLY A 112 -9.89 0.97 -14.88
CA GLY A 112 -10.42 -0.25 -14.31
C GLY A 112 -9.39 -1.21 -13.74
N PHE A 113 -9.84 -1.98 -12.82
CA PHE A 113 -9.16 -3.11 -12.21
C PHE A 113 -8.98 -4.30 -13.19
N SER A 114 -9.49 -4.15 -14.43
CA SER A 114 -9.49 -5.17 -15.46
C SER A 114 -8.10 -5.67 -15.81
N LEU A 115 -7.10 -4.79 -15.94
CA LEU A 115 -5.72 -5.21 -16.22
C LEU A 115 -5.17 -6.23 -15.20
N TYR A 116 -5.72 -6.22 -13.98
CA TYR A 116 -5.29 -7.10 -12.90
C TYR A 116 -6.21 -8.32 -12.70
N ASN A 117 -7.52 -8.17 -12.97
CA ASN A 117 -8.54 -9.19 -12.71
C ASN A 117 -8.88 -10.08 -13.93
N GLU A 118 -8.43 -9.75 -15.13
CA GLU A 118 -8.69 -10.58 -16.32
C GLU A 118 -8.25 -12.05 -16.14
N GLU A 119 -7.30 -12.30 -15.24
CA GLU A 119 -6.83 -13.64 -14.91
C GLU A 119 -7.86 -14.50 -14.19
N LYS A 120 -8.69 -13.91 -13.30
CA LYS A 120 -9.63 -14.68 -12.49
C LYS A 120 -10.84 -15.13 -13.29
N ASP A 121 -11.28 -14.31 -14.25
CA ASP A 121 -12.52 -14.54 -14.98
C ASP A 121 -12.30 -15.38 -16.24
N ALA A 122 -11.11 -15.35 -16.85
CA ALA A 122 -10.82 -16.04 -18.10
C ALA A 122 -9.99 -17.32 -17.94
N GLY A 123 -9.41 -17.59 -16.80
CA GLY A 123 -8.49 -18.73 -16.58
C GLY A 123 -7.22 -18.66 -17.44
N ILE A 124 -6.92 -17.51 -18.03
CA ILE A 124 -5.79 -17.29 -18.93
C ILE A 124 -4.96 -16.13 -18.37
N ASP A 125 -3.69 -16.38 -18.10
CA ASP A 125 -2.72 -15.33 -17.77
C ASP A 125 -2.31 -14.60 -19.06
N VAL A 126 -3.11 -13.62 -19.48
CA VAL A 126 -2.93 -12.91 -20.75
C VAL A 126 -1.67 -12.06 -20.74
N LEU A 127 -1.30 -11.48 -19.56
CA LEU A 127 -0.11 -10.66 -19.41
C LEU A 127 0.70 -11.10 -18.19
N PRO A 128 1.99 -11.45 -18.38
CA PRO A 128 2.89 -11.71 -17.28
C PRO A 128 2.92 -10.53 -16.28
N LEU A 129 3.02 -10.83 -14.98
CA LEU A 129 3.00 -9.83 -13.92
C LEU A 129 4.05 -8.72 -14.12
N GLN A 130 5.23 -9.07 -14.68
CA GLN A 130 6.27 -8.11 -15.03
C GLN A 130 5.82 -7.10 -16.09
N GLU A 131 5.07 -7.55 -17.11
CA GLU A 131 4.55 -6.66 -18.14
C GLU A 131 3.47 -5.73 -17.58
N LYS A 132 2.62 -6.22 -16.69
CA LYS A 132 1.67 -5.37 -15.96
C LYS A 132 2.40 -4.28 -15.17
N ALA A 133 3.45 -4.62 -14.44
CA ALA A 133 4.30 -3.66 -13.74
C ALA A 133 4.94 -2.64 -14.69
N ASN A 134 5.42 -3.06 -15.86
CA ASN A 134 6.01 -2.19 -16.87
C ASN A 134 4.99 -1.17 -17.42
N ILE A 135 3.76 -1.61 -17.71
CA ILE A 135 2.67 -0.73 -18.14
C ILE A 135 2.37 0.33 -17.08
N VAL A 136 2.19 -0.12 -15.83
CA VAL A 136 1.93 0.78 -14.69
C VAL A 136 3.05 1.81 -14.55
N ASN A 137 4.31 1.40 -14.62
CA ASN A 137 5.46 2.29 -14.50
C ASN A 137 5.52 3.35 -15.61
N LYS A 138 5.21 2.96 -16.86
CA LYS A 138 5.13 3.91 -17.99
C LYS A 138 4.05 4.96 -17.73
N CYS A 139 2.88 4.54 -17.23
CA CYS A 139 1.79 5.46 -16.93
C CYS A 139 2.12 6.37 -15.74
N LEU A 140 2.66 5.84 -14.65
CA LEU A 140 3.05 6.64 -13.48
C LEU A 140 4.06 7.73 -13.84
N GLY A 141 5.01 7.44 -14.71
CA GLY A 141 6.03 8.39 -15.16
C GLY A 141 5.49 9.65 -15.86
N LEU A 142 4.24 9.63 -16.30
CA LEU A 142 3.59 10.78 -16.98
C LEU A 142 2.98 11.80 -16.01
N TYR A 143 2.88 11.49 -14.71
CA TYR A 143 2.17 12.32 -13.72
C TYR A 143 3.12 12.98 -12.73
N THR A 144 3.07 14.31 -12.67
CA THR A 144 3.90 15.14 -11.77
C THR A 144 3.23 15.41 -10.41
N GLN A 145 1.98 14.98 -10.23
CA GLN A 145 1.27 15.19 -8.97
C GLN A 145 1.90 14.36 -7.83
N ARG A 146 1.59 14.76 -6.61
CA ARG A 146 1.93 14.02 -5.42
C ARG A 146 0.78 13.12 -5.00
N ALA A 147 1.12 11.98 -4.38
CA ALA A 147 0.17 11.08 -3.75
C ALA A 147 0.53 10.88 -2.27
N LYS A 148 -0.47 10.59 -1.46
CA LYS A 148 -0.30 10.10 -0.10
C LYS A 148 -0.34 8.58 -0.10
N VAL A 149 0.67 7.98 0.52
CA VAL A 149 0.88 6.54 0.57
C VAL A 149 0.69 6.08 2.01
N LEU A 150 -0.27 5.20 2.24
CA LEU A 150 -0.50 4.58 3.56
C LEU A 150 0.37 3.34 3.71
N TYR A 151 1.28 3.40 4.65
CA TYR A 151 2.05 2.26 5.15
C TYR A 151 1.38 1.70 6.41
N ARG A 152 0.99 0.44 6.35
CA ARG A 152 0.28 -0.29 7.41
C ARG A 152 0.75 -1.74 7.42
N ASP A 153 1.11 -2.26 8.59
CA ASP A 153 1.54 -3.66 8.78
C ASP A 153 2.63 -4.09 7.77
N GLU A 154 3.67 -3.27 7.65
CA GLU A 154 4.80 -3.49 6.72
C GLU A 154 4.44 -3.55 5.22
N LYS A 155 3.23 -3.14 4.84
CA LYS A 155 2.74 -3.11 3.47
C LYS A 155 2.13 -1.76 3.11
N ILE A 156 2.07 -1.44 1.83
CA ILE A 156 1.29 -0.31 1.32
C ILE A 156 -0.16 -0.75 1.19
N SER A 157 -1.05 -0.07 1.91
CA SER A 157 -2.47 -0.39 1.97
C SER A 157 -3.35 0.55 1.13
N ALA A 158 -2.89 1.77 0.85
CA ALA A 158 -3.60 2.71 -0.02
C ALA A 158 -2.65 3.74 -0.65
N ILE A 159 -3.03 4.25 -1.83
CA ILE A 159 -2.34 5.35 -2.53
C ILE A 159 -3.41 6.38 -2.94
N MET A 160 -3.49 7.47 -2.18
CA MET A 160 -4.53 8.49 -2.31
C MET A 160 -3.99 9.74 -3.01
N SER A 161 -4.87 10.63 -3.45
CA SER A 161 -4.43 11.93 -4.00
C SER A 161 -3.65 12.74 -2.96
N GLY A 162 -2.76 13.61 -3.39
CA GLY A 162 -2.03 14.50 -2.49
C GLY A 162 -2.92 15.42 -1.66
N GLN A 163 -4.13 15.69 -2.17
CA GLN A 163 -5.13 16.55 -1.51
C GLN A 163 -6.02 15.77 -0.52
N TYR A 164 -5.90 14.41 -0.46
CA TYR A 164 -6.71 13.61 0.44
C TYR A 164 -6.50 14.05 1.90
N ALA A 165 -7.59 14.35 2.60
CA ALA A 165 -7.54 14.60 4.03
C ALA A 165 -7.35 13.28 4.78
N VAL A 166 -6.28 13.18 5.55
CA VAL A 166 -6.05 11.99 6.38
C VAL A 166 -6.84 12.18 7.67
N LEU A 167 -7.92 11.42 7.80
CA LEU A 167 -8.67 11.30 9.06
C LEU A 167 -8.32 9.97 9.69
N ALA A 168 -7.92 9.98 10.94
CA ALA A 168 -7.70 8.73 11.67
C ALA A 168 -9.06 8.05 11.90
N GLU A 169 -9.12 6.74 11.71
CA GLU A 169 -10.34 5.93 11.94
C GLU A 169 -10.92 6.19 13.33
N LYS A 170 -10.04 6.36 14.34
CA LYS A 170 -10.43 6.73 15.70
C LYS A 170 -11.22 8.04 15.77
N ASP A 171 -10.76 9.08 15.10
CA ASP A 171 -11.38 10.40 15.15
C ASP A 171 -12.78 10.36 14.49
N ILE A 172 -12.96 9.52 13.46
CA ILE A 172 -14.25 9.30 12.80
C ILE A 172 -15.22 8.60 13.77
N VAL A 173 -14.79 7.53 14.45
CA VAL A 173 -15.63 6.79 15.39
C VAL A 173 -16.03 7.68 16.56
N GLU A 174 -15.11 8.46 17.14
CA GLU A 174 -15.40 9.39 18.23
C GLU A 174 -16.42 10.47 17.81
N ALA A 175 -16.31 11.00 16.58
CA ALA A 175 -17.29 11.96 16.06
C ALA A 175 -18.68 11.35 15.90
N VAL A 176 -18.78 10.13 15.36
CA VAL A 176 -20.05 9.42 15.22
C VAL A 176 -20.67 9.10 16.58
N GLU A 177 -19.86 8.61 17.54
CA GLU A 177 -20.34 8.34 18.89
C GLU A 177 -20.81 9.62 19.61
N GLY A 178 -20.17 10.76 19.35
CA GLY A 178 -20.62 12.06 19.85
C GLY A 178 -22.00 12.42 19.35
N CYS A 179 -22.23 12.29 18.03
CA CYS A 179 -23.53 12.56 17.41
C CYS A 179 -24.68 11.64 17.86
N LEU A 180 -24.37 10.44 18.36
CA LEU A 180 -25.39 9.46 18.82
C LEU A 180 -25.79 9.65 20.29
N LYS A 181 -25.11 10.52 21.03
CA LYS A 181 -25.39 10.80 22.45
C LYS A 181 -26.26 12.00 22.67
N ASP A 182 -26.46 12.83 21.65
CA ASP A 182 -27.38 13.95 21.60
C ASP A 182 -28.76 13.51 21.05
#